data_1f947433c73ddb52913f50133f6dfbdb
#
_entry.id   1f947433c73ddb52913f50133f6dfbdb
#
_cell.length_a   1.000
_cell.length_b   1.000
_cell.length_c   1.000
_cell.angle_alpha   90.00
_cell.angle_beta   90.00
_cell.angle_gamma   90.00
#
_symmetry.space_group_name_H-M   'P 1'
#
loop_
_entity.id
_entity.type
_entity.pdbx_description
1 polymer ?
#
loop_
_entity_poly.entity_id
_entity_poly.type
_entity_poly.pdbx_seq_one_letter_code
_entity_poly.pdbx_strand_id
1 'polypeptide(L)'
;STQGYSSAASDVYKRQVGEEVIENELLGERSMISPLSGIYAVIIKHIDRLSPRLQRAVLEKCAKAGIVPVGLSEHSVEEFKGADKLSEEFISEFEPYQVQMYSLGERAEDLKSFIDYYLGSANKKYSRSVEFTPRAMGCLLGYDWKENIDEVHRTIERIVLTTEKKKVDVFDLPDRITGGSSEVFAQNASLKDMLEFYESGLVMRAYEKYRTSVAVAQKLGISQATAVRKIHKYAGRDVE
;
A
#
# COMPACT_ATOMS: atom_id res chain seq x y z
N SER A 1 -25.91 -15.01 -8.95
CA SER A 1 -24.64 -15.43 -8.36
C SER A 1 -23.50 -14.94 -9.23
N THR A 2 -22.95 -13.79 -8.87
CA THR A 2 -21.78 -13.18 -9.48
C THR A 2 -20.54 -13.92 -8.97
N GLN A 3 -19.95 -14.77 -9.79
CA GLN A 3 -18.60 -15.29 -9.55
C GLN A 3 -17.61 -14.15 -9.83
N GLY A 4 -17.11 -13.52 -8.76
CA GLY A 4 -15.97 -12.65 -8.81
C GLY A 4 -14.71 -13.48 -9.08
N TYR A 5 -14.17 -13.40 -10.28
CA TYR A 5 -12.87 -14.00 -10.57
C TYR A 5 -11.79 -13.21 -9.84
N SER A 6 -11.10 -13.88 -8.92
CA SER A 6 -9.95 -13.32 -8.19
C SER A 6 -8.82 -12.96 -9.16
N SER A 7 -8.51 -11.66 -9.26
CA SER A 7 -7.55 -11.12 -10.22
C SER A 7 -6.07 -11.40 -9.90
N ALA A 8 -5.74 -11.78 -8.66
CA ALA A 8 -4.36 -11.91 -8.21
C ALA A 8 -3.58 -13.10 -8.79
N ALA A 9 -4.23 -14.24 -9.03
CA ALA A 9 -3.59 -15.41 -9.63
C ALA A 9 -3.38 -15.27 -11.15
N SER A 10 -4.18 -14.41 -11.80
CA SER A 10 -4.09 -14.14 -13.23
C SER A 10 -2.92 -13.21 -13.60
N ASP A 11 -2.50 -12.30 -12.70
CA ASP A 11 -1.48 -11.29 -13.01
C ASP A 11 -0.05 -11.86 -13.11
N VAL A 12 0.29 -12.88 -12.33
CA VAL A 12 1.62 -13.52 -12.38
C VAL A 12 1.77 -14.41 -13.61
N TYR A 13 0.67 -15.03 -14.01
CA TYR A 13 0.67 -15.94 -15.17
C TYR A 13 0.73 -15.19 -16.51
N LYS A 14 0.10 -14.02 -16.62
CA LYS A 14 0.03 -13.22 -17.87
C LYS A 14 1.35 -12.55 -18.27
N ARG A 15 2.31 -12.44 -17.38
CA ARG A 15 3.67 -11.95 -17.73
C ARG A 15 4.48 -12.91 -18.63
N GLN A 16 4.07 -14.19 -18.70
CA GLN A 16 4.77 -15.25 -19.44
C GLN A 16 3.93 -15.84 -20.58
N VAL A 17 2.71 -15.36 -20.80
CA VAL A 17 1.80 -15.87 -21.81
C VAL A 17 2.14 -15.28 -23.16
N GLY A 18 2.33 -16.12 -24.17
CA GLY A 18 2.60 -15.71 -25.55
C GLY A 18 1.43 -14.92 -26.14
N GLU A 19 1.75 -14.06 -27.10
CA GLU A 19 0.79 -13.17 -27.80
C GLU A 19 -0.43 -13.92 -28.36
N GLU A 20 -0.25 -15.14 -28.85
CA GLU A 20 -1.33 -15.99 -29.39
C GLU A 20 -2.41 -16.32 -28.34
N VAL A 21 -2.03 -16.49 -27.09
CA VAL A 21 -2.99 -16.81 -26.02
C VAL A 21 -3.77 -15.55 -25.63
N ILE A 22 -3.10 -14.40 -25.60
CA ILE A 22 -3.74 -13.09 -25.37
C ILE A 22 -4.71 -12.81 -26.54
N GLU A 23 -4.29 -13.07 -27.77
CA GLU A 23 -5.14 -12.93 -28.96
C GLU A 23 -6.39 -13.80 -28.85
N ASN A 24 -6.25 -15.06 -28.48
CA ASN A 24 -7.39 -15.98 -28.31
C ASN A 24 -8.34 -15.57 -27.18
N GLU A 25 -7.80 -15.09 -26.04
CA GLU A 25 -8.62 -14.61 -24.92
C GLU A 25 -9.40 -13.32 -25.28
N LEU A 26 -8.77 -12.39 -25.99
CA LEU A 26 -9.38 -11.11 -26.35
C LEU A 26 -10.24 -11.22 -27.61
N LEU A 27 -9.81 -11.98 -28.61
CA LEU A 27 -10.37 -11.96 -29.96
C LEU A 27 -11.01 -13.29 -30.40
N GLY A 28 -10.80 -14.38 -29.65
CA GLY A 28 -11.37 -15.70 -29.96
C GLY A 28 -12.90 -15.72 -29.95
N GLU A 29 -13.49 -16.77 -30.47
CA GLU A 29 -14.96 -16.94 -30.56
C GLU A 29 -15.65 -16.93 -29.18
N ARG A 30 -14.95 -17.39 -28.13
CA ARG A 30 -15.43 -17.39 -26.73
C ARG A 30 -14.82 -16.26 -25.90
N SER A 31 -14.34 -15.22 -26.54
CA SER A 31 -13.73 -14.08 -25.84
C SER A 31 -14.74 -13.29 -25.02
N MET A 32 -14.26 -12.57 -24.00
CA MET A 32 -15.07 -11.66 -23.21
C MET A 32 -15.63 -10.50 -24.04
N ILE A 33 -14.97 -10.15 -25.14
CA ILE A 33 -15.43 -9.12 -26.08
C ILE A 33 -16.39 -9.76 -27.08
N SER A 34 -17.64 -10.00 -26.64
CA SER A 34 -18.69 -10.57 -27.45
C SER A 34 -20.03 -9.87 -27.18
N PRO A 35 -20.82 -9.54 -28.22
CA PRO A 35 -22.15 -8.97 -28.04
C PRO A 35 -23.09 -9.84 -27.18
N LEU A 36 -22.84 -11.13 -27.13
CA LEU A 36 -23.63 -12.08 -26.38
C LEU A 36 -23.24 -12.18 -24.89
N SER A 37 -22.14 -11.54 -24.48
CA SER A 37 -21.63 -11.64 -23.11
C SER A 37 -22.44 -10.84 -22.09
N GLY A 38 -23.29 -9.88 -22.53
CA GLY A 38 -24.00 -8.96 -21.64
C GLY A 38 -23.07 -7.98 -20.90
N ILE A 39 -21.83 -7.82 -21.36
CA ILE A 39 -20.81 -6.95 -20.78
C ILE A 39 -20.87 -5.61 -21.52
N TYR A 40 -20.84 -4.50 -20.78
CA TYR A 40 -20.87 -3.14 -21.34
C TYR A 40 -19.47 -2.50 -21.42
N ALA A 41 -18.53 -2.97 -20.60
CA ALA A 41 -17.16 -2.48 -20.60
C ALA A 41 -16.17 -3.60 -20.34
N VAL A 42 -14.98 -3.50 -20.91
CA VAL A 42 -13.85 -4.40 -20.68
C VAL A 42 -12.65 -3.62 -20.16
N ILE A 43 -12.06 -4.08 -19.06
CA ILE A 43 -10.85 -3.48 -18.49
C ILE A 43 -9.65 -4.27 -18.98
N ILE A 44 -8.73 -3.61 -19.67
CA ILE A 44 -7.51 -4.18 -20.22
C ILE A 44 -6.33 -3.61 -19.43
N LYS A 45 -5.75 -4.46 -18.56
CA LYS A 45 -4.55 -4.09 -17.82
C LYS A 45 -3.31 -4.17 -18.72
N HIS A 46 -2.35 -3.27 -18.48
CA HIS A 46 -1.12 -3.18 -19.27
C HIS A 46 -1.38 -3.06 -20.78
N ILE A 47 -2.30 -2.18 -21.11
CA ILE A 47 -2.73 -1.95 -22.50
C ILE A 47 -1.56 -1.52 -23.40
N ASP A 48 -0.54 -0.91 -22.80
CA ASP A 48 0.72 -0.50 -23.42
C ASP A 48 1.61 -1.66 -23.88
N ARG A 49 1.30 -2.89 -23.48
CA ARG A 49 2.05 -4.11 -23.87
C ARG A 49 1.43 -4.85 -25.05
N LEU A 50 0.29 -4.40 -25.53
CA LEU A 50 -0.33 -4.98 -26.71
C LEU A 50 0.45 -4.57 -27.95
N SER A 51 0.67 -5.52 -28.88
CA SER A 51 1.22 -5.19 -30.18
C SER A 51 0.27 -4.28 -30.97
N PRO A 52 0.77 -3.43 -31.91
CA PRO A 52 -0.07 -2.54 -32.72
C PRO A 52 -1.19 -3.29 -33.47
N ARG A 53 -0.94 -4.54 -33.85
CA ARG A 53 -1.94 -5.41 -34.46
C ARG A 53 -3.08 -5.72 -33.52
N LEU A 54 -2.76 -6.13 -32.26
CA LEU A 54 -3.75 -6.45 -31.24
C LEU A 54 -4.51 -5.22 -30.77
N GLN A 55 -3.84 -4.07 -30.67
CA GLN A 55 -4.48 -2.80 -30.34
C GLN A 55 -5.64 -2.50 -31.29
N ARG A 56 -5.39 -2.53 -32.60
CA ARG A 56 -6.41 -2.28 -33.63
C ARG A 56 -7.53 -3.32 -33.56
N ALA A 57 -7.18 -4.60 -33.46
CA ALA A 57 -8.16 -5.68 -33.46
C ALA A 57 -9.07 -5.64 -32.21
N VAL A 58 -8.56 -5.21 -31.07
CA VAL A 58 -9.33 -5.02 -29.83
C VAL A 58 -10.32 -3.86 -30.00
N LEU A 59 -9.88 -2.70 -30.50
CA LEU A 59 -10.77 -1.56 -30.73
C LEU A 59 -11.89 -1.91 -31.70
N GLU A 60 -11.55 -2.51 -32.85
CA GLU A 60 -12.56 -2.94 -33.81
C GLU A 60 -13.57 -3.92 -33.22
N LYS A 61 -13.10 -4.88 -32.42
CA LYS A 61 -13.99 -5.87 -31.82
C LYS A 61 -14.88 -5.24 -30.74
N CYS A 62 -14.33 -4.34 -29.91
CA CYS A 62 -15.11 -3.60 -28.93
C CYS A 62 -16.19 -2.74 -29.61
N ALA A 63 -15.84 -2.02 -30.67
CA ALA A 63 -16.78 -1.21 -31.43
C ALA A 63 -17.91 -2.05 -32.02
N LYS A 64 -17.58 -3.20 -32.66
CA LYS A 64 -18.56 -4.13 -33.24
C LYS A 64 -19.49 -4.74 -32.18
N ALA A 65 -18.97 -4.96 -30.97
CA ALA A 65 -19.72 -5.56 -29.85
C ALA A 65 -20.52 -4.52 -29.03
N GLY A 66 -20.31 -3.22 -29.25
CA GLY A 66 -20.88 -2.15 -28.41
C GLY A 66 -20.32 -2.14 -26.98
N ILE A 67 -19.08 -2.57 -26.81
CA ILE A 67 -18.39 -2.67 -25.50
C ILE A 67 -17.39 -1.53 -25.39
N VAL A 68 -17.39 -0.83 -24.26
CA VAL A 68 -16.45 0.26 -23.98
C VAL A 68 -15.11 -0.32 -23.48
N PRO A 69 -13.98 -0.10 -24.16
CA PRO A 69 -12.67 -0.50 -23.68
C PRO A 69 -12.17 0.51 -22.60
N VAL A 70 -11.68 0.01 -21.49
CA VAL A 70 -11.00 0.79 -20.43
C VAL A 70 -9.55 0.30 -20.32
N GLY A 71 -8.60 1.14 -20.73
CA GLY A 71 -7.18 0.82 -20.67
C GLY A 71 -6.55 1.21 -19.33
N LEU A 72 -5.81 0.31 -18.71
CA LEU A 72 -4.94 0.62 -17.57
C LEU A 72 -3.48 0.54 -18.01
N SER A 73 -2.72 1.60 -17.75
CA SER A 73 -1.30 1.70 -18.08
C SER A 73 -0.51 2.28 -16.89
N GLU A 74 0.77 1.92 -16.79
CA GLU A 74 1.73 2.50 -15.86
C GLU A 74 2.36 3.80 -16.41
N HIS A 75 2.13 4.11 -17.70
CA HIS A 75 2.68 5.25 -18.42
C HIS A 75 1.58 6.20 -18.87
N SER A 76 1.92 7.48 -18.97
CA SER A 76 1.02 8.49 -19.50
C SER A 76 0.88 8.39 -21.04
N VAL A 77 -0.19 8.98 -21.58
CA VAL A 77 -0.38 9.03 -23.05
C VAL A 77 0.74 9.85 -23.72
N GLU A 78 1.25 10.88 -23.07
CA GLU A 78 2.36 11.70 -23.55
C GLU A 78 3.64 10.90 -23.72
N GLU A 79 3.93 9.99 -22.78
CA GLU A 79 5.10 9.11 -22.85
C GLU A 79 4.99 8.12 -24.03
N PHE A 80 3.78 7.72 -24.39
CA PHE A 80 3.56 6.83 -25.53
C PHE A 80 3.72 7.52 -26.87
N LYS A 81 3.33 8.80 -26.99
CA LYS A 81 3.49 9.58 -28.22
C LYS A 81 4.96 9.68 -28.66
N GLY A 82 5.90 9.56 -27.72
CA GLY A 82 7.35 9.59 -28.00
C GLY A 82 8.00 8.23 -28.25
N ALA A 83 7.30 7.11 -28.01
CA ALA A 83 7.92 5.79 -27.91
C ALA A 83 7.55 4.78 -29.01
N ASP A 84 6.75 5.16 -30.02
CA ASP A 84 6.24 4.30 -31.11
C ASP A 84 5.58 2.96 -30.66
N LYS A 85 5.15 2.89 -29.39
CA LYS A 85 4.57 1.67 -28.81
C LYS A 85 3.08 1.54 -29.03
N LEU A 86 2.37 2.66 -29.15
CA LEU A 86 0.94 2.69 -29.42
C LEU A 86 0.67 3.35 -30.75
N SER A 87 -0.30 2.81 -31.50
CA SER A 87 -0.74 3.43 -32.76
C SER A 87 -1.46 4.76 -32.48
N GLU A 88 -1.34 5.73 -33.39
CA GLU A 88 -2.04 7.02 -33.25
C GLU A 88 -3.57 6.85 -33.15
N GLU A 89 -4.14 5.88 -33.83
CA GLU A 89 -5.56 5.54 -33.73
C GLU A 89 -5.94 5.07 -32.31
N PHE A 90 -5.06 4.28 -31.70
CA PHE A 90 -5.27 3.75 -30.35
C PHE A 90 -5.14 4.87 -29.30
N ILE A 91 -4.17 5.75 -29.45
CA ILE A 91 -3.99 6.90 -28.58
C ILE A 91 -5.20 7.83 -28.67
N SER A 92 -5.67 8.16 -29.88
CA SER A 92 -6.79 9.08 -30.10
C SER A 92 -8.11 8.60 -29.50
N GLU A 93 -8.31 7.29 -29.39
CA GLU A 93 -9.51 6.70 -28.78
C GLU A 93 -9.55 6.93 -27.25
N PHE A 94 -8.39 6.86 -26.57
CA PHE A 94 -8.32 6.98 -25.12
C PHE A 94 -8.01 8.39 -24.61
N GLU A 95 -7.32 9.21 -25.40
CA GLU A 95 -6.85 10.54 -24.99
C GLU A 95 -7.96 11.47 -24.46
N PRO A 96 -9.19 11.52 -25.05
CA PRO A 96 -10.25 12.39 -24.53
C PRO A 96 -10.79 11.99 -23.15
N TYR A 97 -10.56 10.75 -22.74
CA TYR A 97 -11.13 10.17 -21.53
C TYR A 97 -10.06 9.72 -20.53
N GLN A 98 -8.94 10.41 -20.50
CA GLN A 98 -7.80 10.08 -19.66
C GLN A 98 -8.06 10.44 -18.20
N VAL A 99 -7.78 9.51 -17.29
CA VAL A 99 -7.78 9.73 -15.84
C VAL A 99 -6.42 9.34 -15.29
N GLN A 100 -5.70 10.32 -14.77
CA GLN A 100 -4.42 10.09 -14.12
C GLN A 100 -4.64 9.69 -12.66
N MET A 101 -4.08 8.54 -12.28
CA MET A 101 -4.06 8.07 -10.89
C MET A 101 -2.71 8.41 -10.27
N TYR A 102 -2.73 9.28 -9.27
CA TYR A 102 -1.54 9.66 -8.53
C TYR A 102 -1.14 8.59 -7.52
N SER A 103 0.16 8.45 -7.27
CA SER A 103 0.68 7.62 -6.20
C SER A 103 0.22 8.14 -4.83
N LEU A 104 0.29 7.31 -3.81
CA LEU A 104 -0.12 7.72 -2.47
C LEU A 104 0.78 8.83 -1.90
N GLY A 105 2.07 8.85 -2.28
CA GLY A 105 3.01 9.92 -1.90
C GLY A 105 2.63 11.29 -2.48
N GLU A 106 2.01 11.33 -3.67
CA GLU A 106 1.56 12.57 -4.30
C GLU A 106 0.23 13.10 -3.75
N ARG A 107 -0.48 12.28 -2.95
CA ARG A 107 -1.76 12.64 -2.31
C ARG A 107 -1.75 12.28 -0.82
N ALA A 108 -0.75 12.81 -0.13
CA ALA A 108 -0.51 12.55 1.29
C ALA A 108 -1.71 12.89 2.20
N GLU A 109 -2.58 13.82 1.76
CA GLU A 109 -3.80 14.20 2.48
C GLU A 109 -4.79 13.02 2.61
N ASP A 110 -4.82 12.13 1.61
CA ASP A 110 -5.70 10.96 1.61
C ASP A 110 -5.17 9.84 2.50
N LEU A 111 -3.85 9.81 2.75
CA LEU A 111 -3.19 8.70 3.45
C LEU A 111 -3.78 8.45 4.83
N LYS A 112 -4.05 9.53 5.57
CA LYS A 112 -4.67 9.40 6.91
C LYS A 112 -6.03 8.70 6.82
N SER A 113 -6.84 9.07 5.86
CA SER A 113 -8.18 8.48 5.64
C SER A 113 -8.08 6.99 5.29
N PHE A 114 -7.09 6.59 4.48
CA PHE A 114 -6.84 5.17 4.19
C PHE A 114 -6.38 4.40 5.42
N ILE A 115 -5.46 4.96 6.22
CA ILE A 115 -5.02 4.34 7.47
C ILE A 115 -6.21 4.13 8.41
N ASP A 116 -7.00 5.17 8.64
CA ASP A 116 -8.17 5.10 9.53
C ASP A 116 -9.20 4.09 9.02
N TYR A 117 -9.46 4.05 7.72
CA TYR A 117 -10.38 3.08 7.09
C TYR A 117 -9.91 1.64 7.27
N TYR A 118 -8.64 1.33 6.97
CA TYR A 118 -8.12 -0.03 7.09
C TYR A 118 -7.97 -0.46 8.54
N LEU A 119 -7.64 0.46 9.45
CA LEU A 119 -7.63 0.20 10.88
C LEU A 119 -9.03 -0.18 11.38
N GLY A 120 -10.04 0.60 11.02
CA GLY A 120 -11.43 0.32 11.38
C GLY A 120 -11.92 -1.02 10.79
N SER A 121 -11.60 -1.28 9.53
CA SER A 121 -11.94 -2.54 8.84
C SER A 121 -11.29 -3.75 9.51
N ALA A 122 -9.98 -3.67 9.80
CA ALA A 122 -9.25 -4.74 10.46
C ALA A 122 -9.74 -4.97 11.90
N ASN A 123 -9.98 -3.91 12.67
CA ASN A 123 -10.56 -4.01 14.01
C ASN A 123 -11.90 -4.74 13.98
N LYS A 124 -12.78 -4.40 13.06
CA LYS A 124 -14.08 -5.07 12.88
C LYS A 124 -13.92 -6.54 12.48
N LYS A 125 -13.05 -6.82 11.53
CA LYS A 125 -12.81 -8.18 11.00
C LYS A 125 -12.27 -9.13 12.07
N TYR A 126 -11.38 -8.64 12.93
CA TYR A 126 -10.70 -9.46 13.93
C TYR A 126 -11.20 -9.23 15.38
N SER A 127 -12.31 -8.50 15.54
CA SER A 127 -12.89 -8.18 16.86
C SER A 127 -11.85 -7.55 17.82
N ARG A 128 -11.07 -6.62 17.30
CA ARG A 128 -10.01 -5.88 18.04
C ARG A 128 -10.45 -4.42 18.25
N SER A 129 -9.69 -3.70 19.09
CA SER A 129 -9.88 -2.27 19.39
C SER A 129 -8.51 -1.58 19.42
N VAL A 130 -7.75 -1.75 18.33
CA VAL A 130 -6.41 -1.18 18.21
C VAL A 130 -6.52 0.28 17.79
N GLU A 131 -5.70 1.14 18.40
CA GLU A 131 -5.56 2.56 18.11
C GLU A 131 -4.08 2.90 17.92
N PHE A 132 -3.76 3.81 17.01
CA PHE A 132 -2.41 4.35 16.89
C PHE A 132 -2.23 5.57 17.80
N THR A 133 -1.08 5.65 18.48
CA THR A 133 -0.70 6.90 19.16
C THR A 133 -0.44 7.99 18.10
N PRO A 134 -0.51 9.29 18.47
CA PRO A 134 -0.16 10.38 17.56
C PRO A 134 1.26 10.23 16.97
N ARG A 135 2.19 9.67 17.74
CA ARG A 135 3.57 9.40 17.29
C ARG A 135 3.61 8.28 16.25
N ALA A 136 2.93 7.17 16.48
CA ALA A 136 2.83 6.07 15.51
C ALA A 136 2.15 6.53 14.21
N MET A 137 1.07 7.31 14.33
CA MET A 137 0.40 7.90 13.18
C MET A 137 1.34 8.82 12.38
N GLY A 138 2.15 9.65 13.06
CA GLY A 138 3.17 10.48 12.41
C GLY A 138 4.17 9.67 11.59
N CYS A 139 4.64 8.53 12.10
CA CYS A 139 5.53 7.63 11.36
C CYS A 139 4.86 7.00 10.14
N LEU A 140 3.59 6.59 10.29
CA LEU A 140 2.82 6.03 9.19
C LEU A 140 2.56 7.06 8.09
N LEU A 141 2.30 8.32 8.45
CA LEU A 141 2.08 9.40 7.50
C LEU A 141 3.37 9.85 6.79
N GLY A 142 4.51 9.71 7.44
CA GLY A 142 5.82 10.07 6.87
C GLY A 142 6.52 8.94 6.09
N TYR A 143 5.95 7.75 6.03
CA TYR A 143 6.54 6.63 5.31
C TYR A 143 6.21 6.70 3.81
N ASP A 144 7.20 6.34 2.98
CA ASP A 144 7.04 6.25 1.53
C ASP A 144 6.42 4.89 1.14
N TRP A 145 5.11 4.87 1.00
CA TRP A 145 4.31 3.69 0.67
C TRP A 145 4.52 3.28 -0.80
N LYS A 146 5.62 2.61 -1.11
CA LYS A 146 6.04 2.25 -2.48
C LYS A 146 5.04 1.38 -3.23
N GLU A 147 4.34 0.50 -2.52
CA GLU A 147 3.29 -0.33 -3.10
C GLU A 147 1.89 0.28 -2.90
N ASN A 148 1.83 1.58 -2.65
CA ASN A 148 0.61 2.38 -2.53
C ASN A 148 -0.39 1.81 -1.50
N ILE A 149 -1.67 1.82 -1.85
CA ILE A 149 -2.80 1.44 -0.98
C ILE A 149 -2.70 -0.02 -0.51
N ASP A 150 -2.20 -0.92 -1.36
CA ASP A 150 -2.07 -2.35 -1.00
C ASP A 150 -1.05 -2.56 0.12
N GLU A 151 0.03 -1.77 0.14
CA GLU A 151 1.00 -1.83 1.22
C GLU A 151 0.41 -1.29 2.53
N VAL A 152 -0.34 -0.18 2.47
CA VAL A 152 -1.05 0.37 3.64
C VAL A 152 -1.99 -0.70 4.21
N HIS A 153 -2.87 -1.26 3.38
CA HIS A 153 -3.83 -2.29 3.79
C HIS A 153 -3.13 -3.46 4.48
N ARG A 154 -2.16 -4.11 3.81
CA ARG A 154 -1.44 -5.27 4.37
C ARG A 154 -0.69 -4.94 5.66
N THR A 155 -0.12 -3.75 5.74
CA THR A 155 0.65 -3.33 6.91
C THR A 155 -0.25 -3.08 8.11
N ILE A 156 -1.33 -2.32 7.93
CA ILE A 156 -2.29 -2.05 9.00
C ILE A 156 -2.96 -3.35 9.48
N GLU A 157 -3.40 -4.20 8.56
CA GLU A 157 -4.00 -5.50 8.89
C GLU A 157 -3.03 -6.37 9.70
N ARG A 158 -1.76 -6.43 9.30
CA ARG A 158 -0.73 -7.17 10.02
C ARG A 158 -0.51 -6.62 11.43
N ILE A 159 -0.44 -5.29 11.60
CA ILE A 159 -0.28 -4.68 12.92
C ILE A 159 -1.44 -5.07 13.83
N VAL A 160 -2.68 -4.97 13.35
CA VAL A 160 -3.86 -5.35 14.14
C VAL A 160 -3.86 -6.83 14.52
N LEU A 161 -3.40 -7.70 13.63
CA LEU A 161 -3.32 -9.15 13.89
C LEU A 161 -2.25 -9.52 14.92
N THR A 162 -1.08 -8.87 14.85
CA THR A 162 0.10 -9.28 15.63
C THR A 162 0.23 -8.57 16.96
N THR A 163 -0.41 -7.41 17.15
CA THR A 163 -0.33 -6.70 18.42
C THR A 163 -1.27 -7.27 19.46
N GLU A 164 -0.81 -7.34 20.71
CA GLU A 164 -1.65 -7.63 21.87
C GLU A 164 -2.12 -6.35 22.57
N LYS A 165 -1.55 -5.21 22.23
CA LYS A 165 -1.82 -3.90 22.83
C LYS A 165 -3.04 -3.25 22.21
N LYS A 166 -3.82 -2.51 22.99
CA LYS A 166 -4.87 -1.63 22.46
C LYS A 166 -4.30 -0.38 21.80
N LYS A 167 -3.20 0.17 22.34
CA LYS A 167 -2.52 1.34 21.78
C LYS A 167 -1.18 0.94 21.20
N VAL A 168 -1.03 1.11 19.90
CA VAL A 168 0.20 0.84 19.14
C VAL A 168 1.01 2.13 19.09
N ASP A 169 2.24 2.07 19.58
CA ASP A 169 3.18 3.18 19.50
C ASP A 169 4.27 2.91 18.47
N VAL A 170 5.16 3.87 18.25
CA VAL A 170 6.23 3.81 17.23
C VAL A 170 7.04 2.52 17.31
N PHE A 171 7.31 2.02 18.53
CA PHE A 171 8.10 0.81 18.73
C PHE A 171 7.38 -0.50 18.38
N ASP A 172 6.07 -0.43 18.20
CA ASP A 172 5.24 -1.56 17.78
C ASP A 172 5.09 -1.59 16.25
N LEU A 173 5.57 -0.55 15.55
CA LEU A 173 5.55 -0.48 14.10
C LEU A 173 6.70 -1.31 13.49
N PRO A 174 6.55 -1.82 12.27
CA PRO A 174 7.63 -2.47 11.55
C PRO A 174 8.86 -1.56 11.37
N ASP A 175 10.07 -2.13 11.51
CA ASP A 175 11.35 -1.40 11.40
C ASP A 175 11.48 -0.59 10.10
N ARG A 176 10.91 -1.08 9.00
CA ARG A 176 10.92 -0.38 7.71
C ARG A 176 10.20 0.98 7.78
N ILE A 177 9.16 1.10 8.61
CA ILE A 177 8.40 2.33 8.79
C ILE A 177 9.14 3.26 9.75
N THR A 178 9.71 2.73 10.80
CA THR A 178 10.45 3.51 11.81
C THR A 178 11.82 3.95 11.30
N GLY A 179 12.47 3.18 10.42
CA GLY A 179 13.77 3.52 9.82
C GLY A 179 13.75 4.74 8.90
N GLY A 180 12.62 4.99 8.21
CA GLY A 180 12.42 6.21 7.41
C GLY A 180 12.02 7.44 8.24
N SER A 181 11.46 7.23 9.42
CA SER A 181 10.95 8.30 10.30
C SER A 181 12.07 9.15 10.93
N SER A 182 13.30 8.64 10.95
CA SER A 182 14.44 9.41 11.48
C SER A 182 14.63 10.73 10.74
N GLU A 183 14.38 10.77 9.44
CA GLU A 183 14.54 11.99 8.63
C GLU A 183 13.34 12.93 8.76
N VAL A 184 12.13 12.39 8.87
CA VAL A 184 10.89 13.19 9.01
C VAL A 184 10.80 13.80 10.43
N PHE A 185 11.21 13.05 11.45
CA PHE A 185 11.34 13.59 12.81
C PHE A 185 12.43 14.66 12.90
N ALA A 186 13.54 14.50 12.18
CA ALA A 186 14.66 15.46 12.21
C ALA A 186 14.29 16.83 11.65
N GLN A 187 13.30 16.92 10.76
CA GLN A 187 12.93 18.20 10.14
C GLN A 187 12.10 19.12 11.04
N ASN A 188 11.36 18.58 12.03
CA ASN A 188 10.43 19.36 12.86
C ASN A 188 10.56 19.13 14.38
N ALA A 189 11.43 18.25 14.84
CA ALA A 189 11.62 17.95 16.26
C ALA A 189 12.89 18.63 16.81
N SER A 190 12.81 19.13 18.06
CA SER A 190 14.01 19.62 18.74
C SER A 190 14.98 18.46 19.02
N LEU A 191 16.27 18.77 19.15
CA LEU A 191 17.28 17.76 19.56
C LEU A 191 16.86 17.02 20.85
N LYS A 192 16.20 17.72 21.77
CA LYS A 192 15.68 17.15 23.02
C LYS A 192 14.61 16.08 22.74
N ASP A 193 13.68 16.37 21.84
CA ASP A 193 12.60 15.44 21.49
C ASP A 193 13.14 14.20 20.79
N MET A 194 14.14 14.40 19.92
CA MET A 194 14.84 13.30 19.24
C MET A 194 15.58 12.40 20.22
N LEU A 195 16.34 12.98 21.17
CA LEU A 195 17.05 12.23 22.20
C LEU A 195 16.07 11.46 23.11
N GLU A 196 14.97 12.10 23.51
CA GLU A 196 13.94 11.47 24.31
C GLU A 196 13.25 10.32 23.56
N PHE A 197 13.02 10.49 22.27
CA PHE A 197 12.49 9.44 21.39
C PHE A 197 13.40 8.21 21.35
N TYR A 198 14.68 8.39 21.02
CA TYR A 198 15.63 7.27 20.97
C TYR A 198 15.83 6.61 22.33
N GLU A 199 15.90 7.41 23.39
CA GLU A 199 16.06 6.92 24.75
C GLU A 199 14.86 6.07 25.18
N SER A 200 13.64 6.56 24.95
CA SER A 200 12.42 5.81 25.29
C SER A 200 12.37 4.46 24.56
N GLY A 201 12.75 4.44 23.27
CA GLY A 201 12.80 3.22 22.49
C GLY A 201 13.80 2.19 23.00
N LEU A 202 14.98 2.63 23.39
CA LEU A 202 15.98 1.72 23.95
C LEU A 202 15.53 1.15 25.29
N VAL A 203 14.97 1.99 26.17
CA VAL A 203 14.49 1.58 27.49
C VAL A 203 13.33 0.61 27.38
N MET A 204 12.33 0.90 26.54
CA MET A 204 11.13 0.08 26.41
C MET A 204 11.43 -1.26 25.75
N ARG A 205 12.22 -1.31 24.68
CA ARG A 205 12.68 -2.59 24.08
C ARG A 205 13.46 -3.45 25.06
N ALA A 206 14.33 -2.84 25.87
CA ALA A 206 15.04 -3.57 26.91
C ALA A 206 14.08 -4.10 27.96
N TYR A 207 13.10 -3.31 28.38
CA TYR A 207 12.12 -3.72 29.39
C TYR A 207 11.19 -4.82 28.86
N GLU A 208 10.71 -4.74 27.65
CA GLU A 208 9.90 -5.81 27.03
C GLU A 208 10.66 -7.14 26.94
N LYS A 209 11.95 -7.09 26.65
CA LYS A 209 12.79 -8.30 26.55
C LYS A 209 13.17 -8.88 27.89
N TYR A 210 13.55 -8.05 28.87
CA TYR A 210 14.15 -8.52 30.13
C TYR A 210 13.20 -8.46 31.32
N ARG A 211 12.09 -7.73 31.24
CA ARG A 211 11.00 -7.64 32.20
C ARG A 211 11.39 -7.18 33.63
N THR A 212 12.66 -6.91 33.90
CA THR A 212 13.15 -6.45 35.22
C THR A 212 14.02 -5.20 35.07
N SER A 213 13.88 -4.26 36.01
CA SER A 213 14.67 -3.02 36.00
C SER A 213 16.17 -3.29 36.21
N VAL A 214 16.53 -4.35 36.92
CA VAL A 214 17.93 -4.75 37.12
C VAL A 214 18.58 -5.17 35.81
N ALA A 215 17.91 -6.05 35.04
CA ALA A 215 18.43 -6.53 33.75
C ALA A 215 18.45 -5.41 32.70
N VAL A 216 17.46 -4.50 32.69
CA VAL A 216 17.46 -3.31 31.85
C VAL A 216 18.65 -2.40 32.20
N ALA A 217 18.92 -2.16 33.48
CA ALA A 217 20.05 -1.36 33.97
C ALA A 217 21.38 -1.92 33.46
N GLN A 218 21.59 -3.23 33.64
CA GLN A 218 22.79 -3.93 33.18
C GLN A 218 22.94 -3.82 31.63
N LYS A 219 21.86 -4.07 30.90
CA LYS A 219 21.87 -4.03 29.42
C LYS A 219 22.18 -2.65 28.86
N LEU A 220 21.63 -1.60 29.50
CA LEU A 220 21.80 -0.22 29.04
C LEU A 220 22.97 0.51 29.68
N GLY A 221 23.72 -0.12 30.57
CA GLY A 221 24.87 0.49 31.25
C GLY A 221 24.50 1.66 32.18
N ILE A 222 23.31 1.63 32.79
CA ILE A 222 22.78 2.69 33.68
C ILE A 222 22.54 2.13 35.08
N SER A 223 22.38 3.02 36.07
CA SER A 223 22.00 2.57 37.41
C SER A 223 20.58 2.02 37.45
N GLN A 224 20.31 1.07 38.38
CA GLN A 224 18.97 0.53 38.57
C GLN A 224 17.93 1.62 38.89
N ALA A 225 18.29 2.60 39.72
CA ALA A 225 17.41 3.73 40.02
C ALA A 225 17.07 4.55 38.77
N THR A 226 18.03 4.73 37.86
CA THR A 226 17.81 5.40 36.58
C THR A 226 16.92 4.55 35.68
N ALA A 227 17.12 3.24 35.61
CA ALA A 227 16.28 2.34 34.82
C ALA A 227 14.82 2.36 35.32
N VAL A 228 14.59 2.25 36.63
CA VAL A 228 13.24 2.37 37.20
C VAL A 228 12.56 3.67 36.81
N ARG A 229 13.24 4.82 37.02
CA ARG A 229 12.69 6.12 36.71
C ARG A 229 12.35 6.26 35.21
N LYS A 230 13.20 5.74 34.33
CA LYS A 230 12.97 5.79 32.90
C LYS A 230 11.86 4.82 32.44
N ILE A 231 11.80 3.62 33.01
CA ILE A 231 10.69 2.70 32.74
C ILE A 231 9.36 3.34 33.14
N HIS A 232 9.25 3.88 34.37
CA HIS A 232 8.04 4.57 34.79
C HIS A 232 7.69 5.78 33.92
N LYS A 233 8.68 6.54 33.46
CA LYS A 233 8.46 7.69 32.57
C LYS A 233 7.86 7.28 31.24
N TYR A 234 8.32 6.16 30.67
CA TYR A 234 8.00 5.76 29.29
C TYR A 234 6.94 4.66 29.20
N ALA A 235 6.74 3.83 30.20
CA ALA A 235 5.69 2.80 30.22
C ALA A 235 4.27 3.35 30.39
N GLY A 236 4.13 4.66 30.70
CA GLY A 236 2.84 5.21 31.11
C GLY A 236 2.46 4.76 32.54
N ARG A 237 1.59 5.48 33.23
CA ARG A 237 1.19 5.22 34.61
C ARG A 237 0.29 3.98 34.83
N ASP A 238 0.37 2.98 33.96
CA ASP A 238 -0.49 1.79 33.98
C ASP A 238 0.25 0.56 34.56
N VAL A 239 1.08 0.77 35.57
CA VAL A 239 1.61 -0.33 36.38
C VAL A 239 1.36 0.05 37.85
N GLU A 240 0.13 -0.13 38.28
CA GLU A 240 -0.18 -0.51 39.68
C GLU A 240 -0.30 -2.03 39.76
#